data_41307bd80256ac94ef29252d3b17a463
#
_entry.id   41307bd80256ac94ef29252d3b17a463
#
_cell.length_a   1.000
_cell.length_b   1.000
_cell.length_c   1.000
_cell.angle_alpha   90.00
_cell.angle_beta   90.00
_cell.angle_gamma   90.00
#
_symmetry.space_group_name_H-M   'P 1'
#
loop_
_entity.id
_entity.type
_entity.pdbx_description
1 polymer ?
#
loop_
_entity_poly.entity_id
_entity_poly.type
_entity_poly.pdbx_seq_one_letter_code
_entity_poly.pdbx_strand_id
1 'polypeptide(L)'
;SGNVQKKIVSDWLKNKDGKDTIADKTDLKNVENVKGDETYTEGNQGNIEWKANGSDIYYQGTTDKELPVNVKVTYYLDGKEMSPEDMAGKSGQVKIRFEYENTAKHTVKINGKDTEMYTPFTMLTGMILPADKFTDVEVSDGSGKIVSDGNNEMILGVSFSGLKEDLENAKGKDKVNIDISDSFEITANVNDFSLAMTLTVGTSDVFSGIDVDSLDSIDDVEDTIDELVDA
;
A
#
# COMPACT_ATOMS: atom_id res chain seq x y z
N SER A 1 1.26 7.62 18.96
CA SER A 1 -0.06 8.28 18.79
C SER A 1 -0.91 7.66 17.68
N GLY A 2 -0.39 6.73 16.86
CA GLY A 2 -1.11 6.14 15.73
C GLY A 2 -1.46 7.11 14.59
N ASN A 3 -1.06 8.36 14.68
CA ASN A 3 -1.29 9.35 13.63
C ASN A 3 -0.23 9.26 12.52
N VAL A 4 -0.64 9.53 11.29
CA VAL A 4 0.28 9.64 10.14
C VAL A 4 1.29 10.74 10.42
N GLN A 5 2.57 10.41 10.46
CA GLN A 5 3.66 11.35 10.72
C GLN A 5 4.22 11.95 9.43
N LYS A 6 4.22 11.18 8.34
CA LYS A 6 4.80 11.60 7.07
C LYS A 6 4.12 10.86 5.92
N LYS A 7 3.77 11.62 4.87
CA LYS A 7 3.35 11.07 3.58
C LYS A 7 4.49 11.23 2.59
N ILE A 8 4.96 10.15 2.01
CA ILE A 8 6.03 10.13 1.01
C ILE A 8 5.43 9.61 -0.29
N VAL A 9 5.77 10.26 -1.38
CA VAL A 9 5.46 9.79 -2.74
C VAL A 9 6.78 9.51 -3.44
N SER A 10 6.89 8.34 -4.04
CA SER A 10 8.02 7.96 -4.88
C SER A 10 7.57 7.86 -6.33
N ASP A 11 8.43 8.25 -7.24
CA ASP A 11 8.20 8.17 -8.66
C ASP A 11 9.39 7.55 -9.38
N TRP A 12 9.11 6.87 -10.48
CA TRP A 12 10.11 6.24 -11.35
C TRP A 12 9.95 6.74 -12.78
N LEU A 13 10.87 7.61 -13.20
CA LEU A 13 10.95 8.10 -14.57
C LEU A 13 11.80 7.13 -15.40
N LYS A 14 11.14 6.35 -16.23
CA LYS A 14 11.79 5.39 -17.14
C LYS A 14 12.43 6.10 -18.30
N ASN A 15 13.75 5.95 -18.46
CA ASN A 15 14.54 6.55 -19.55
C ASN A 15 14.77 5.57 -20.70
N LYS A 16 13.70 5.10 -21.34
CA LYS A 16 13.78 4.11 -22.42
C LYS A 16 14.63 4.53 -23.61
N ASP A 17 14.72 5.84 -23.85
CA ASP A 17 15.45 6.41 -25.00
C ASP A 17 16.89 6.79 -24.65
N GLY A 18 17.34 6.59 -23.44
CA GLY A 18 18.68 6.94 -22.98
C GLY A 18 19.00 8.44 -23.06
N LYS A 19 18.01 9.31 -22.77
CA LYS A 19 18.17 10.77 -22.83
C LYS A 19 19.12 11.27 -21.75
N ASP A 20 19.87 12.32 -22.06
CA ASP A 20 20.74 13.00 -21.09
C ASP A 20 19.93 13.77 -20.05
N THR A 21 18.73 14.26 -20.41
CA THR A 21 17.83 14.98 -19.51
C THR A 21 16.41 14.44 -19.59
N ILE A 22 15.70 14.48 -18.45
CA ILE A 22 14.28 14.13 -18.35
C ILE A 22 13.54 15.29 -17.69
N ALA A 23 12.57 15.86 -18.41
CA ALA A 23 11.65 16.85 -17.86
C ALA A 23 10.48 16.18 -17.17
N ASP A 24 10.12 16.67 -15.99
CA ASP A 24 9.00 16.20 -15.23
C ASP A 24 8.31 17.37 -14.51
N LYS A 25 7.18 17.09 -13.89
CA LYS A 25 6.42 18.07 -13.11
C LYS A 25 5.95 17.45 -11.80
N THR A 26 6.41 18.01 -10.69
CA THR A 26 6.03 17.57 -9.36
C THR A 26 5.60 18.72 -8.47
N ASP A 27 4.73 18.46 -7.51
CA ASP A 27 4.39 19.38 -6.43
C ASP A 27 4.83 18.84 -5.05
N LEU A 28 5.65 17.81 -5.08
CA LEU A 28 6.25 17.24 -3.89
C LEU A 28 7.25 18.22 -3.27
N LYS A 29 7.36 18.20 -1.96
CA LYS A 29 8.35 18.94 -1.18
C LYS A 29 9.53 18.02 -0.86
N ASN A 30 10.71 18.62 -0.65
CA ASN A 30 11.92 17.90 -0.27
C ASN A 30 12.22 16.74 -1.22
N VAL A 31 12.22 17.03 -2.53
CA VAL A 31 12.51 16.05 -3.58
C VAL A 31 13.95 15.58 -3.46
N GLU A 32 14.16 14.29 -3.46
CA GLU A 32 15.48 13.66 -3.41
C GLU A 32 15.55 12.44 -4.34
N ASN A 33 16.68 12.21 -4.99
CA ASN A 33 16.95 10.97 -5.69
C ASN A 33 17.24 9.87 -4.67
N VAL A 34 16.56 8.73 -4.78
CA VAL A 34 16.69 7.61 -3.81
C VAL A 34 17.49 6.43 -4.33
N LYS A 35 17.88 6.48 -5.62
CA LYS A 35 18.65 5.41 -6.25
C LYS A 35 19.60 5.96 -7.32
N GLY A 36 20.66 6.56 -6.89
CA GLY A 36 21.65 7.18 -7.78
C GLY A 36 22.09 8.54 -7.25
N ASP A 37 22.86 9.24 -8.04
CA ASP A 37 23.43 10.57 -7.72
C ASP A 37 23.05 11.64 -8.76
N GLU A 38 22.08 11.32 -9.64
CA GLU A 38 21.54 12.25 -10.61
C GLU A 38 20.88 13.44 -9.89
N THR A 39 21.17 14.62 -10.41
CA THR A 39 20.67 15.90 -9.87
C THR A 39 19.61 16.49 -10.77
N TYR A 40 18.84 17.42 -10.24
CA TYR A 40 17.83 18.15 -11.00
C TYR A 40 17.96 19.66 -10.82
N THR A 41 17.33 20.41 -11.71
CA THR A 41 17.11 21.84 -11.63
C THR A 41 15.61 22.12 -11.50
N GLU A 42 15.26 23.04 -10.61
CA GLU A 42 13.88 23.48 -10.43
C GLU A 42 13.53 24.60 -11.43
N GLY A 43 12.38 24.45 -12.05
CA GLY A 43 11.73 25.46 -12.88
C GLY A 43 10.50 26.09 -12.19
N ASN A 44 9.75 26.85 -12.94
CA ASN A 44 8.51 27.45 -12.43
C ASN A 44 7.36 26.43 -12.39
N GLN A 45 6.43 26.62 -11.48
CA GLN A 45 5.17 25.84 -11.39
C GLN A 45 5.37 24.32 -11.20
N GLY A 46 6.40 23.92 -10.47
CA GLY A 46 6.70 22.53 -10.17
C GLY A 46 7.41 21.76 -11.30
N ASN A 47 7.81 22.45 -12.38
CA ASN A 47 8.65 21.80 -13.39
C ASN A 47 10.03 21.51 -12.81
N ILE A 48 10.54 20.31 -13.07
CA ILE A 48 11.88 19.87 -12.73
C ILE A 48 12.55 19.26 -13.97
N GLU A 49 13.84 19.42 -14.11
CA GLU A 49 14.64 18.80 -15.16
C GLU A 49 15.79 18.02 -14.54
N TRP A 50 15.74 16.72 -14.69
CA TRP A 50 16.75 15.78 -14.21
C TRP A 50 17.90 15.66 -15.21
N LYS A 51 19.13 15.63 -14.70
CA LYS A 51 20.33 15.26 -15.47
C LYS A 51 20.48 13.74 -15.42
N ALA A 52 19.73 13.05 -16.26
CA ALA A 52 19.58 11.60 -16.21
C ALA A 52 20.80 10.85 -16.78
N ASN A 53 21.59 11.47 -17.69
CA ASN A 53 22.77 10.87 -18.33
C ASN A 53 22.52 9.44 -18.85
N GLY A 54 21.33 9.18 -19.39
CA GLY A 54 20.93 7.87 -19.88
C GLY A 54 20.30 6.95 -18.85
N SER A 55 20.35 7.29 -17.56
CA SER A 55 19.78 6.48 -16.47
C SER A 55 18.28 6.74 -16.24
N ASP A 56 17.60 5.77 -15.65
CA ASP A 56 16.30 6.00 -15.04
C ASP A 56 16.46 6.85 -13.78
N ILE A 57 15.43 7.61 -13.43
CA ILE A 57 15.41 8.41 -12.20
C ILE A 57 14.40 7.82 -11.22
N TYR A 58 14.84 7.58 -10.00
CA TYR A 58 14.00 7.18 -8.89
C TYR A 58 14.06 8.28 -7.83
N TYR A 59 12.99 9.04 -7.69
CA TYR A 59 12.97 10.11 -6.70
C TYR A 59 11.78 9.98 -5.76
N GLN A 60 11.87 10.61 -4.63
CA GLN A 60 10.80 10.72 -3.66
C GLN A 60 10.69 12.16 -3.16
N GLY A 61 9.53 12.47 -2.60
CA GLY A 61 9.29 13.71 -1.89
C GLY A 61 8.15 13.57 -0.91
N THR A 62 7.88 14.62 -0.16
CA THR A 62 6.79 14.66 0.81
C THR A 62 5.60 15.44 0.29
N THR A 63 4.41 15.08 0.74
CA THR A 63 3.17 15.80 0.40
C THR A 63 2.26 15.97 1.62
N ASP A 64 1.51 17.08 1.63
CA ASP A 64 0.42 17.30 2.59
C ASP A 64 -0.97 16.99 1.97
N LYS A 65 -1.00 16.63 0.69
CA LYS A 65 -2.24 16.29 -0.02
C LYS A 65 -2.85 15.00 0.52
N GLU A 66 -4.16 14.85 0.26
CA GLU A 66 -4.81 13.55 0.43
C GLU A 66 -4.20 12.53 -0.53
N LEU A 67 -3.95 11.34 -0.01
CA LEU A 67 -3.49 10.22 -0.82
C LEU A 67 -4.69 9.54 -1.49
N PRO A 68 -4.48 8.82 -2.61
CA PRO A 68 -5.55 8.12 -3.31
C PRO A 68 -6.15 6.97 -2.50
N VAL A 69 -5.46 6.50 -1.48
CA VAL A 69 -5.94 5.48 -0.52
C VAL A 69 -5.80 6.02 0.89
N ASN A 70 -6.91 6.08 1.61
CA ASN A 70 -6.92 6.39 3.03
C ASN A 70 -6.63 5.12 3.83
N VAL A 71 -5.76 5.23 4.83
CA VAL A 71 -5.44 4.14 5.76
C VAL A 71 -6.08 4.45 7.11
N LYS A 72 -6.97 3.57 7.55
CA LYS A 72 -7.55 3.62 8.90
C LYS A 72 -7.00 2.47 9.71
N VAL A 73 -6.48 2.77 10.91
CA VAL A 73 -5.99 1.76 11.85
C VAL A 73 -6.84 1.78 13.10
N THR A 74 -7.43 0.64 13.44
CA THR A 74 -8.26 0.47 14.63
C THR A 74 -7.60 -0.54 15.57
N TYR A 75 -7.53 -0.18 16.84
CA TYR A 75 -6.90 -0.98 17.88
C TYR A 75 -7.93 -1.51 18.86
N TYR A 76 -7.76 -2.74 19.29
CA TYR A 76 -8.60 -3.39 20.30
C TYR A 76 -7.73 -4.05 21.36
N LEU A 77 -8.14 -3.95 22.62
CA LEU A 77 -7.59 -4.70 23.73
C LEU A 77 -8.73 -5.50 24.39
N ASP A 78 -8.57 -6.82 24.49
CA ASP A 78 -9.58 -7.75 24.99
C ASP A 78 -10.96 -7.55 24.33
N GLY A 79 -10.95 -7.34 23.00
CA GLY A 79 -12.13 -7.13 22.17
C GLY A 79 -12.77 -5.73 22.28
N LYS A 80 -12.22 -4.83 23.08
CA LYS A 80 -12.71 -3.45 23.24
C LYS A 80 -11.85 -2.50 22.44
N GLU A 81 -12.47 -1.70 21.56
CA GLU A 81 -11.79 -0.61 20.85
C GLU A 81 -11.20 0.40 21.82
N MET A 82 -9.94 0.76 21.58
CA MET A 82 -9.17 1.63 22.45
C MET A 82 -8.09 2.37 21.66
N SER A 83 -7.76 3.60 22.04
CA SER A 83 -6.65 4.31 21.41
C SER A 83 -5.29 3.68 21.79
N PRO A 84 -4.26 3.78 20.94
CA PRO A 84 -2.93 3.29 21.27
C PRO A 84 -2.35 3.92 22.55
N GLU A 85 -2.67 5.19 22.79
CA GLU A 85 -2.28 5.91 24.00
C GLU A 85 -2.89 5.30 25.25
N ASP A 86 -4.17 4.95 25.17
CA ASP A 86 -4.87 4.30 26.30
C ASP A 86 -4.45 2.84 26.48
N MET A 87 -3.92 2.19 25.44
CA MET A 87 -3.38 0.83 25.50
C MET A 87 -1.97 0.78 26.10
N ALA A 88 -1.21 1.87 26.02
CA ALA A 88 0.18 1.92 26.45
C ALA A 88 0.36 1.37 27.88
N GLY A 89 1.28 0.42 28.05
CA GLY A 89 1.57 -0.24 29.31
C GLY A 89 0.57 -1.31 29.74
N LYS A 90 -0.52 -1.55 28.99
CA LYS A 90 -1.51 -2.59 29.30
C LYS A 90 -1.11 -3.94 28.71
N SER A 91 -1.65 -4.98 29.31
CA SER A 91 -1.48 -6.37 28.87
C SER A 91 -2.83 -6.98 28.55
N GLY A 92 -2.89 -7.91 27.60
CA GLY A 92 -4.11 -8.58 27.16
C GLY A 92 -4.01 -9.06 25.72
N GLN A 93 -5.12 -9.47 25.14
CA GLN A 93 -5.21 -9.82 23.72
C GLN A 93 -5.38 -8.53 22.92
N VAL A 94 -4.40 -8.23 22.07
CA VAL A 94 -4.47 -7.10 21.15
C VAL A 94 -4.95 -7.56 19.78
N LYS A 95 -5.77 -6.71 19.13
CA LYS A 95 -6.06 -6.80 17.71
C LYS A 95 -5.82 -5.44 17.08
N ILE A 96 -5.09 -5.42 15.96
CA ILE A 96 -4.84 -4.23 15.15
C ILE A 96 -5.41 -4.50 13.77
N ARG A 97 -6.35 -3.65 13.34
CA ARG A 97 -7.02 -3.76 12.04
C ARG A 97 -6.63 -2.60 11.15
N PHE A 98 -6.16 -2.90 9.96
CA PHE A 98 -5.87 -1.96 8.89
C PHE A 98 -6.98 -2.04 7.84
N GLU A 99 -7.58 -0.90 7.52
CA GLU A 99 -8.61 -0.75 6.48
C GLU A 99 -8.11 0.28 5.46
N TYR A 100 -8.25 -0.05 4.17
CA TYR A 100 -7.77 0.77 3.07
C TYR A 100 -8.97 1.23 2.23
N GLU A 101 -9.28 2.52 2.29
CA GLU A 101 -10.34 3.14 1.52
C GLU A 101 -9.76 3.80 0.27
N ASN A 102 -9.98 3.21 -0.89
CA ASN A 102 -9.58 3.77 -2.17
C ASN A 102 -10.54 4.90 -2.58
N THR A 103 -10.00 6.07 -2.89
CA THR A 103 -10.76 7.24 -3.33
C THR A 103 -10.48 7.62 -4.78
N ALA A 104 -9.56 6.91 -5.45
CA ALA A 104 -9.14 7.18 -6.82
C ALA A 104 -10.12 6.60 -7.85
N LYS A 105 -11.31 7.21 -7.93
CA LYS A 105 -12.37 6.83 -8.87
C LYS A 105 -12.23 7.52 -10.22
N HIS A 106 -12.56 6.80 -11.28
CA HIS A 106 -12.67 7.32 -12.62
C HIS A 106 -13.82 6.64 -13.38
N THR A 107 -14.33 7.27 -14.42
CA THR A 107 -15.40 6.71 -15.23
C THR A 107 -14.83 6.12 -16.50
N VAL A 108 -15.14 4.85 -16.78
CA VAL A 108 -14.80 4.14 -18.02
C VAL A 108 -16.06 3.68 -18.73
N LYS A 109 -15.96 3.39 -20.02
CA LYS A 109 -17.06 2.80 -20.78
C LYS A 109 -16.89 1.29 -20.87
N ILE A 110 -17.77 0.55 -20.20
CA ILE A 110 -17.84 -0.90 -20.28
C ILE A 110 -19.13 -1.27 -21.04
N ASN A 111 -19.02 -1.98 -22.17
CA ASN A 111 -20.16 -2.34 -23.02
C ASN A 111 -21.05 -1.15 -23.38
N GLY A 112 -20.46 0.03 -23.61
CA GLY A 112 -21.15 1.27 -23.98
C GLY A 112 -21.85 2.01 -22.82
N LYS A 113 -21.72 1.54 -21.58
CA LYS A 113 -22.23 2.19 -20.36
C LYS A 113 -21.10 2.84 -19.61
N ASP A 114 -21.36 4.06 -19.10
CA ASP A 114 -20.44 4.71 -18.18
C ASP A 114 -20.48 3.94 -16.84
N THR A 115 -19.32 3.48 -16.39
CA THR A 115 -19.13 2.66 -15.19
C THR A 115 -18.06 3.33 -14.34
N GLU A 116 -18.32 3.49 -13.03
CA GLU A 116 -17.29 3.92 -12.09
C GLU A 116 -16.34 2.76 -11.80
N MET A 117 -15.06 3.02 -11.91
CA MET A 117 -13.98 2.10 -11.59
C MET A 117 -12.99 2.81 -10.68
N TYR A 118 -12.24 2.05 -9.92
CA TYR A 118 -11.12 2.56 -9.14
C TYR A 118 -9.81 2.39 -9.92
N THR A 119 -8.81 3.17 -9.59
CA THR A 119 -7.41 2.76 -9.85
C THR A 119 -7.05 1.78 -8.76
N PRO A 120 -6.86 0.48 -9.04
CA PRO A 120 -6.58 -0.49 -7.99
C PRO A 120 -5.19 -0.26 -7.40
N PHE A 121 -5.08 -0.38 -6.08
CA PHE A 121 -3.82 -0.26 -5.35
C PHE A 121 -3.52 -1.54 -4.58
N THR A 122 -2.29 -2.03 -4.73
CA THR A 122 -1.71 -3.00 -3.80
C THR A 122 -1.16 -2.24 -2.59
N MET A 123 -1.67 -2.57 -1.42
CA MET A 123 -1.26 -1.98 -0.13
C MET A 123 -0.40 -2.98 0.62
N LEU A 124 0.84 -2.59 0.89
CA LEU A 124 1.80 -3.38 1.67
C LEU A 124 2.02 -2.68 3.01
N THR A 125 1.71 -3.36 4.12
CA THR A 125 1.95 -2.82 5.46
C THR A 125 2.93 -3.68 6.22
N GLY A 126 4.05 -3.08 6.61
CA GLY A 126 5.06 -3.69 7.47
C GLY A 126 4.93 -3.22 8.92
N MET A 127 5.07 -4.17 9.87
CA MET A 127 5.12 -3.90 11.30
C MET A 127 6.17 -4.78 11.95
N ILE A 128 6.87 -4.24 12.96
CA ILE A 128 7.83 -5.00 13.77
C ILE A 128 7.32 -5.03 15.21
N LEU A 129 7.09 -6.21 15.75
CA LEU A 129 6.65 -6.44 17.11
C LEU A 129 7.77 -7.12 17.92
N PRO A 130 8.23 -6.55 19.04
CA PRO A 130 9.22 -7.21 19.92
C PRO A 130 8.65 -8.51 20.50
N ALA A 131 9.36 -9.64 20.30
CA ALA A 131 8.90 -10.96 20.74
C ALA A 131 8.91 -11.17 22.27
N ASP A 132 9.61 -10.31 22.99
CA ASP A 132 9.57 -10.29 24.47
C ASP A 132 8.28 -9.66 25.02
N LYS A 133 7.55 -8.91 24.19
CA LYS A 133 6.27 -8.27 24.54
C LYS A 133 5.07 -8.88 23.86
N PHE A 134 5.23 -9.34 22.62
CA PHE A 134 4.16 -9.87 21.79
C PHE A 134 4.37 -11.36 21.53
N THR A 135 3.39 -12.16 21.88
CA THR A 135 3.39 -13.62 21.65
C THR A 135 2.12 -14.05 20.91
N ASP A 136 2.13 -15.24 20.37
CA ASP A 136 1.00 -15.81 19.61
C ASP A 136 0.51 -14.84 18.54
N VAL A 137 1.45 -14.30 17.77
CA VAL A 137 1.15 -13.34 16.71
C VAL A 137 0.56 -14.07 15.50
N GLU A 138 -0.60 -13.62 15.06
CA GLU A 138 -1.31 -14.16 13.91
C GLU A 138 -1.73 -13.01 12.99
N VAL A 139 -1.77 -13.26 11.68
CA VAL A 139 -2.39 -12.38 10.69
C VAL A 139 -3.63 -13.05 10.12
N SER A 140 -4.59 -12.26 9.64
CA SER A 140 -5.79 -12.82 9.00
C SER A 140 -5.41 -13.63 7.76
N ASP A 141 -6.13 -14.74 7.53
CA ASP A 141 -5.84 -15.70 6.47
C ASP A 141 -5.74 -15.02 5.09
N GLY A 142 -4.71 -15.41 4.32
CA GLY A 142 -4.47 -14.93 2.96
C GLY A 142 -4.06 -13.46 2.83
N SER A 143 -3.86 -12.73 3.96
CA SER A 143 -3.57 -11.30 3.92
C SER A 143 -2.16 -10.92 4.37
N GLY A 144 -1.27 -11.89 4.64
CA GLY A 144 0.09 -11.55 5.02
C GLY A 144 0.95 -12.69 5.52
N LYS A 145 2.18 -12.35 5.85
CA LYS A 145 3.22 -13.25 6.37
C LYS A 145 3.82 -12.75 7.68
N ILE A 146 4.30 -13.66 8.48
CA ILE A 146 5.07 -13.37 9.70
C ILE A 146 6.43 -14.02 9.54
N VAL A 147 7.50 -13.25 9.78
CA VAL A 147 8.89 -13.72 9.81
C VAL A 147 9.48 -13.37 11.16
N SER A 148 9.94 -14.40 11.91
CA SER A 148 10.58 -14.22 13.20
C SER A 148 12.11 -14.26 13.07
N ASP A 149 12.80 -13.32 13.72
CA ASP A 149 14.27 -13.36 13.91
C ASP A 149 14.67 -13.83 15.32
N GLY A 150 13.68 -14.22 16.13
CA GLY A 150 13.84 -14.66 17.52
C GLY A 150 13.78 -13.53 18.55
N ASN A 151 13.97 -12.28 18.13
CA ASN A 151 13.80 -11.08 18.97
C ASN A 151 12.58 -10.26 18.56
N ASN A 152 12.21 -10.35 17.28
CA ASN A 152 11.10 -9.60 16.71
C ASN A 152 10.27 -10.50 15.81
N GLU A 153 8.97 -10.23 15.77
CA GLU A 153 8.06 -10.70 14.75
C GLU A 153 7.89 -9.59 13.71
N MET A 154 8.39 -9.84 12.51
CA MET A 154 8.21 -8.95 11.35
C MET A 154 6.96 -9.39 10.60
N ILE A 155 5.99 -8.50 10.50
CA ILE A 155 4.70 -8.76 9.87
C ILE A 155 4.65 -7.99 8.56
N LEU A 156 4.25 -8.65 7.49
CA LEU A 156 3.95 -8.06 6.20
C LEU A 156 2.49 -8.38 5.86
N GLY A 157 1.65 -7.35 5.83
CA GLY A 157 0.26 -7.45 5.38
C GLY A 157 0.13 -6.96 3.93
N VAL A 158 -0.71 -7.65 3.15
CA VAL A 158 -1.02 -7.33 1.75
C VAL A 158 -2.53 -7.15 1.61
N SER A 159 -2.96 -6.13 0.87
CA SER A 159 -4.36 -5.87 0.56
C SER A 159 -4.49 -5.20 -0.81
N PHE A 160 -5.64 -5.37 -1.47
CA PHE A 160 -5.87 -4.88 -2.84
C PHE A 160 -7.08 -3.93 -2.87
N SER A 161 -6.82 -2.66 -2.58
CA SER A 161 -7.87 -1.65 -2.44
C SER A 161 -8.45 -1.23 -3.79
N GLY A 162 -9.76 -1.39 -3.94
CA GLY A 162 -10.53 -1.06 -5.14
C GLY A 162 -10.67 -2.22 -6.15
N LEU A 163 -9.86 -3.28 -6.05
CA LEU A 163 -9.86 -4.37 -7.03
C LEU A 163 -11.15 -5.20 -7.02
N LYS A 164 -11.69 -5.50 -5.83
CA LYS A 164 -12.92 -6.29 -5.69
C LYS A 164 -14.10 -5.59 -6.35
N GLU A 165 -14.29 -4.32 -6.06
CA GLU A 165 -15.36 -3.51 -6.65
C GLU A 165 -15.24 -3.41 -8.16
N ASP A 166 -14.02 -3.29 -8.67
CA ASP A 166 -13.77 -3.21 -10.10
C ASP A 166 -14.12 -4.50 -10.81
N LEU A 167 -13.74 -5.64 -10.26
CA LEU A 167 -14.12 -6.96 -10.78
C LEU A 167 -15.63 -7.20 -10.75
N GLU A 168 -16.31 -6.78 -9.68
CA GLU A 168 -17.76 -6.85 -9.55
C GLU A 168 -18.45 -5.95 -10.59
N ASN A 169 -17.93 -4.74 -10.81
CA ASN A 169 -18.46 -3.79 -11.79
C ASN A 169 -18.24 -4.26 -13.23
N ALA A 170 -17.09 -4.88 -13.53
CA ALA A 170 -16.77 -5.40 -14.86
C ALA A 170 -17.63 -6.61 -15.25
N LYS A 171 -17.91 -7.52 -14.32
CA LYS A 171 -18.69 -8.75 -14.56
C LYS A 171 -20.21 -8.60 -14.44
N GLY A 172 -20.68 -7.48 -13.92
CA GLY A 172 -22.10 -7.23 -13.73
C GLY A 172 -22.71 -8.08 -12.62
N LYS A 173 -23.69 -8.96 -12.96
CA LYS A 173 -24.42 -9.77 -11.97
C LYS A 173 -23.72 -11.08 -11.57
N ASP A 174 -22.67 -11.46 -12.29
CA ASP A 174 -21.91 -12.65 -11.95
C ASP A 174 -21.02 -12.35 -10.76
N LYS A 175 -21.28 -13.02 -9.63
CA LYS A 175 -20.51 -12.83 -8.42
C LYS A 175 -19.08 -13.27 -8.63
N VAL A 176 -18.16 -12.37 -8.39
CA VAL A 176 -16.75 -12.68 -8.26
C VAL A 176 -16.55 -13.33 -6.90
N ASN A 177 -16.19 -14.60 -6.88
CA ASN A 177 -15.96 -15.36 -5.63
C ASN A 177 -14.46 -15.42 -5.33
N ILE A 178 -13.80 -14.24 -5.37
CA ILE A 178 -12.38 -14.11 -4.99
C ILE A 178 -12.35 -13.50 -3.60
N ASP A 179 -11.54 -14.09 -2.74
CA ASP A 179 -11.32 -13.59 -1.38
C ASP A 179 -10.26 -12.47 -1.40
N ILE A 180 -10.64 -11.34 -1.99
CA ILE A 180 -9.83 -10.13 -2.03
C ILE A 180 -10.27 -9.24 -0.86
N SER A 181 -9.35 -8.97 0.05
CA SER A 181 -9.60 -8.10 1.18
C SER A 181 -8.97 -6.72 0.96
N ASP A 182 -9.72 -5.67 1.30
CA ASP A 182 -9.25 -4.28 1.44
C ASP A 182 -8.76 -3.97 2.85
N SER A 183 -8.62 -4.99 3.68
CA SER A 183 -8.17 -4.88 5.07
C SER A 183 -7.38 -6.11 5.49
N PHE A 184 -6.54 -5.96 6.52
CA PHE A 184 -5.97 -7.11 7.22
C PHE A 184 -5.94 -6.85 8.73
N GLU A 185 -5.88 -7.94 9.50
CA GLU A 185 -5.87 -7.90 10.95
C GLU A 185 -4.65 -8.63 11.50
N ILE A 186 -4.08 -8.09 12.57
CA ILE A 186 -3.05 -8.72 13.38
C ILE A 186 -3.66 -8.98 14.76
N THR A 187 -3.53 -10.20 15.26
CA THR A 187 -3.85 -10.55 16.64
C THR A 187 -2.61 -11.04 17.37
N ALA A 188 -2.49 -10.72 18.65
CA ALA A 188 -1.39 -11.17 19.49
C ALA A 188 -1.77 -11.10 20.97
N ASN A 189 -1.09 -11.85 21.81
CA ASN A 189 -1.06 -11.58 23.25
C ASN A 189 0.05 -10.58 23.55
N VAL A 190 -0.25 -9.52 24.29
CA VAL A 190 0.72 -8.48 24.63
C VAL A 190 0.92 -8.37 26.14
N ASN A 191 2.18 -8.17 26.51
CA ASN A 191 2.58 -7.76 27.84
C ASN A 191 3.26 -6.39 27.75
N ASP A 192 2.72 -5.39 28.44
CA ASP A 192 3.23 -4.00 28.41
C ASP A 192 3.20 -3.42 26.98
N PHE A 193 1.99 -3.23 26.44
CA PHE A 193 1.79 -2.73 25.06
C PHE A 193 2.58 -1.45 24.80
N SER A 194 3.35 -1.46 23.73
CA SER A 194 3.97 -0.28 23.16
C SER A 194 3.80 -0.31 21.64
N LEU A 195 3.34 0.80 21.07
CA LEU A 195 3.13 0.88 19.64
C LEU A 195 4.46 0.76 18.89
N ALA A 196 4.56 -0.23 18.03
CA ALA A 196 5.69 -0.42 17.12
C ALA A 196 5.61 0.52 15.91
N MET A 197 6.74 0.67 15.23
CA MET A 197 6.77 1.38 13.96
C MET A 197 5.97 0.60 12.93
N THR A 198 5.10 1.30 12.21
CA THR A 198 4.32 0.76 11.10
C THR A 198 4.59 1.59 9.85
N LEU A 199 4.81 0.92 8.75
CA LEU A 199 4.97 1.52 7.42
C LEU A 199 3.94 0.93 6.47
N THR A 200 3.19 1.78 5.78
CA THR A 200 2.30 1.34 4.70
C THR A 200 2.77 1.95 3.38
N VAL A 201 2.89 1.12 2.35
CA VAL A 201 3.21 1.52 0.98
C VAL A 201 2.04 1.13 0.08
N GLY A 202 1.55 2.07 -0.73
CA GLY A 202 0.56 1.80 -1.76
C GLY A 202 1.18 1.96 -3.14
N THR A 203 0.94 1.01 -4.03
CA THR A 203 1.37 1.07 -5.43
C THR A 203 0.24 0.64 -6.36
N SER A 204 0.09 1.32 -7.49
CA SER A 204 -0.82 0.93 -8.58
C SER A 204 -0.09 0.17 -9.70
N ASP A 205 1.24 0.08 -9.63
CA ASP A 205 2.06 -0.48 -10.72
C ASP A 205 1.86 -1.98 -10.93
N VAL A 206 1.51 -2.71 -9.90
CA VAL A 206 1.28 -4.16 -9.97
C VAL A 206 0.22 -4.52 -11.01
N PHE A 207 -0.80 -3.67 -11.13
CA PHE A 207 -1.90 -3.88 -12.08
C PHE A 207 -1.73 -3.09 -13.38
N SER A 208 -0.74 -2.20 -13.49
CA SER A 208 -0.53 -1.37 -14.68
C SER A 208 -0.07 -2.15 -15.93
N GLY A 209 0.43 -3.36 -15.74
CA GLY A 209 0.82 -4.29 -16.80
C GLY A 209 -0.23 -5.34 -17.13
N ILE A 210 -1.33 -5.40 -16.39
CA ILE A 210 -2.42 -6.35 -16.63
C ILE A 210 -3.38 -5.70 -17.62
N ASP A 211 -3.40 -6.24 -18.83
CA ASP A 211 -4.42 -5.88 -19.81
C ASP A 211 -5.73 -6.55 -19.37
N VAL A 212 -6.63 -5.75 -18.79
CA VAL A 212 -7.92 -6.23 -18.27
C VAL A 212 -8.77 -6.88 -19.36
N ASP A 213 -8.57 -6.49 -20.64
CA ASP A 213 -9.20 -7.11 -21.79
C ASP A 213 -8.60 -8.49 -22.12
N SER A 214 -7.41 -8.81 -21.62
CA SER A 214 -6.71 -10.08 -21.80
C SER A 214 -6.89 -11.08 -20.65
N LEU A 215 -7.54 -10.67 -19.55
CA LEU A 215 -7.89 -11.59 -18.47
C LEU A 215 -9.08 -12.46 -18.90
N ASP A 216 -8.76 -13.58 -19.54
CA ASP A 216 -9.75 -14.57 -20.00
C ASP A 216 -10.43 -15.30 -18.83
N SER A 217 -9.84 -15.25 -17.62
CA SER A 217 -10.37 -15.90 -16.44
C SER A 217 -10.02 -15.16 -15.13
N ILE A 218 -10.84 -15.41 -14.10
CA ILE A 218 -10.57 -14.97 -12.72
C ILE A 218 -9.33 -15.70 -12.18
N ASP A 219 -9.11 -16.93 -12.63
CA ASP A 219 -7.99 -17.77 -12.18
C ASP A 219 -6.64 -17.06 -12.46
N ASP A 220 -6.51 -16.32 -13.58
CA ASP A 220 -5.28 -15.55 -13.89
C ASP A 220 -5.03 -14.41 -12.89
N VAL A 221 -6.10 -13.79 -12.35
CA VAL A 221 -6.01 -12.76 -11.31
C VAL A 221 -5.64 -13.38 -9.97
N GLU A 222 -6.24 -14.54 -9.65
CA GLU A 222 -5.99 -15.28 -8.42
C GLU A 222 -4.52 -15.76 -8.38
N ASP A 223 -4.02 -16.33 -9.47
CA ASP A 223 -2.62 -16.73 -9.62
C ASP A 223 -1.65 -15.55 -9.42
N THR A 224 -1.96 -14.37 -9.99
CA THR A 224 -1.14 -13.15 -9.83
C THR A 224 -1.15 -12.67 -8.37
N ILE A 225 -2.29 -12.74 -7.68
CA ILE A 225 -2.41 -12.37 -6.26
C ILE A 225 -1.60 -13.34 -5.39
N ASP A 226 -1.69 -14.63 -5.65
CA ASP A 226 -0.96 -15.66 -4.93
C ASP A 226 0.55 -15.51 -5.12
N GLU A 227 1.02 -15.21 -6.34
CA GLU A 227 2.43 -14.90 -6.61
C GLU A 227 2.93 -13.69 -5.80
N LEU A 228 2.09 -12.65 -5.65
CA LEU A 228 2.43 -11.44 -4.89
C LEU A 228 2.46 -11.69 -3.37
N VAL A 229 1.59 -12.56 -2.88
CA VAL A 229 1.56 -12.94 -1.46
C VAL A 229 2.72 -13.88 -1.14
N ASP A 230 3.18 -14.68 -2.12
CA ASP A 230 4.25 -15.66 -1.96
C ASP A 230 5.65 -15.10 -2.22
N ALA A 231 5.80 -13.89 -2.77
CA ALA A 231 7.07 -13.21 -3.01
C ALA A 231 7.61 -12.52 -1.74
#